data_72c082ee4fd02cc9ae2e02f553ebf97d
#
_entry.id   72c082ee4fd02cc9ae2e02f553ebf97d
#
_cell.length_a   1.000
_cell.length_b   1.000
_cell.length_c   1.000
_cell.angle_alpha   90.00
_cell.angle_beta   90.00
_cell.angle_gamma   90.00
#
_symmetry.space_group_name_H-M   'P 1'
#
loop_
_entity.id
_entity.type
_entity.pdbx_description
1 polymer ?
#
loop_
_entity_poly.entity_id
_entity_poly.type
_entity_poly.pdbx_seq_one_letter_code
_entity_poly.pdbx_strand_id
1 'polypeptide(L)'
;MADIIEFLEARLSEDEAESLDSLEREPCPESWANIIATRILLECAVKRKIIAHFNRIDWDYEPAGDQDYMEKFLFIIAEPYMDHPDYQPDWRQ
;
A
#
# COMPACT_ATOMS: atom_id res chain seq x y z
N MET A 1 11.20 11.88 3.73
CA MET A 1 10.55 11.20 2.65
C MET A 1 10.27 9.76 2.87
N ALA A 2 10.84 9.22 3.89
CA ALA A 2 10.43 7.91 4.33
C ALA A 2 8.93 7.85 4.56
N ASP A 3 8.33 8.97 4.72
CA ASP A 3 6.99 9.09 5.23
C ASP A 3 5.94 8.41 4.40
N ILE A 4 6.00 8.54 3.06
CA ILE A 4 4.99 7.89 2.22
C ILE A 4 5.16 6.36 2.24
N ILE A 5 6.39 5.88 2.23
CA ILE A 5 6.66 4.44 2.27
C ILE A 5 6.28 3.88 3.62
N GLU A 6 6.69 4.54 4.71
CA GLU A 6 6.33 4.11 6.06
C GLU A 6 4.82 4.12 6.26
N PHE A 7 4.16 5.16 5.77
CA PHE A 7 2.71 5.25 5.83
C PHE A 7 2.05 4.08 5.11
N LEU A 8 2.46 3.82 3.87
CA LEU A 8 1.91 2.72 3.08
C LEU A 8 2.15 1.37 3.73
N GLU A 9 3.36 1.12 4.20
CA GLU A 9 3.68 -0.16 4.84
C GLU A 9 2.83 -0.38 6.08
N ALA A 10 2.61 0.66 6.88
CA ALA A 10 1.76 0.56 8.05
C ALA A 10 0.31 0.26 7.68
N ARG A 11 -0.22 0.94 6.65
CA ARG A 11 -1.59 0.72 6.20
C ARG A 11 -1.78 -0.66 5.60
N LEU A 12 -0.80 -1.11 4.81
CA LEU A 12 -0.85 -2.46 4.24
C LEU A 12 -0.82 -3.52 5.33
N SER A 13 0.00 -3.33 6.36
CA SER A 13 0.06 -4.27 7.48
C SER A 13 -1.27 -4.33 8.22
N GLU A 14 -1.94 -3.20 8.41
CA GLU A 14 -3.26 -3.16 9.04
C GLU A 14 -4.29 -3.90 8.19
N ASP A 15 -4.31 -3.64 6.89
CA ASP A 15 -5.25 -4.29 5.99
C ASP A 15 -5.03 -5.80 5.94
N GLU A 16 -3.77 -6.22 5.93
CA GLU A 16 -3.42 -7.64 5.96
C GLU A 16 -3.88 -8.30 7.25
N ALA A 17 -3.65 -7.64 8.38
CA ALA A 17 -4.06 -8.18 9.68
C ALA A 17 -5.57 -8.33 9.77
N GLU A 18 -6.32 -7.34 9.33
CA GLU A 18 -7.79 -7.41 9.32
C GLU A 18 -8.28 -8.52 8.41
N SER A 19 -7.67 -8.68 7.25
CA SER A 19 -8.08 -9.71 6.29
C SER A 19 -7.78 -11.11 6.81
N LEU A 20 -6.63 -11.31 7.43
CA LEU A 20 -6.29 -12.59 8.05
C LEU A 20 -7.22 -12.92 9.20
N ASP A 21 -7.55 -11.93 10.02
CA ASP A 21 -8.49 -12.09 11.12
C ASP A 21 -9.88 -12.49 10.59
N SER A 22 -10.32 -11.85 9.53
CA SER A 22 -11.59 -12.17 8.89
C SER A 22 -11.63 -13.62 8.40
N LEU A 23 -10.53 -14.09 7.79
CA LEU A 23 -10.44 -15.47 7.32
C LEU A 23 -10.47 -16.47 8.46
N GLU A 24 -9.90 -16.14 9.61
CA GLU A 24 -9.93 -17.00 10.78
C GLU A 24 -11.33 -17.09 11.40
N ARG A 25 -12.05 -15.96 11.40
CA ARG A 25 -13.42 -15.94 11.97
C ARG A 25 -14.44 -16.61 11.10
N GLU A 26 -14.23 -16.58 9.79
CA GLU A 26 -15.20 -17.04 8.81
C GLU A 26 -14.52 -18.07 7.90
N PRO A 27 -14.41 -19.31 8.35
CA PRO A 27 -13.64 -20.32 7.60
C PRO A 27 -14.31 -20.80 6.31
N CYS A 28 -15.49 -20.30 5.97
CA CYS A 28 -16.15 -20.69 4.74
C CYS A 28 -15.54 -20.02 3.53
N PRO A 29 -14.85 -20.76 2.63
CA PRO A 29 -14.17 -20.14 1.48
C PRO A 29 -15.13 -19.48 0.47
N GLU A 30 -16.40 -19.79 0.55
CA GLU A 30 -17.41 -19.25 -0.38
C GLU A 30 -18.07 -17.99 0.14
N SER A 31 -17.80 -17.59 1.38
CA SER A 31 -18.42 -16.39 1.93
C SER A 31 -17.85 -15.13 1.27
N TRP A 32 -18.70 -14.12 1.16
CA TRP A 32 -18.27 -12.82 0.64
C TRP A 32 -17.12 -12.24 1.44
N ALA A 33 -17.17 -12.41 2.77
CA ALA A 33 -16.09 -11.90 3.64
C ALA A 33 -14.75 -12.52 3.27
N ASN A 34 -14.71 -13.83 3.01
CA ASN A 34 -13.48 -14.52 2.63
C ASN A 34 -13.01 -14.13 1.24
N ILE A 35 -13.95 -13.97 0.31
CA ILE A 35 -13.59 -13.53 -1.05
C ILE A 35 -12.95 -12.14 -1.01
N ILE A 36 -13.54 -11.21 -0.26
CA ILE A 36 -13.02 -9.86 -0.14
C ILE A 36 -11.67 -9.87 0.58
N ALA A 37 -11.56 -10.61 1.69
CA ALA A 37 -10.32 -10.69 2.44
C ALA A 37 -9.17 -11.24 1.60
N THR A 38 -9.43 -12.28 0.82
CA THR A 38 -8.42 -12.86 -0.07
C THR A 38 -7.96 -11.83 -1.11
N ARG A 39 -8.91 -11.09 -1.66
CA ARG A 39 -8.58 -10.05 -2.63
C ARG A 39 -7.73 -8.95 -2.03
N ILE A 40 -8.07 -8.50 -0.82
CA ILE A 40 -7.29 -7.48 -0.13
C ILE A 40 -5.86 -7.96 0.10
N LEU A 41 -5.68 -9.21 0.51
CA LEU A 41 -4.34 -9.77 0.70
C LEU A 41 -3.54 -9.78 -0.59
N LEU A 42 -4.15 -10.14 -1.70
CA LEU A 42 -3.48 -10.12 -3.00
C LEU A 42 -3.12 -8.69 -3.42
N GLU A 43 -4.01 -7.75 -3.20
CA GLU A 43 -3.75 -6.34 -3.52
C GLU A 43 -2.62 -5.78 -2.67
N CYS A 44 -2.57 -6.14 -1.38
CA CYS A 44 -1.47 -5.74 -0.51
C CYS A 44 -0.14 -6.30 -0.99
N ALA A 45 -0.13 -7.56 -1.43
CA ALA A 45 1.09 -8.19 -1.96
C ALA A 45 1.59 -7.45 -3.20
N VAL A 46 0.69 -7.05 -4.10
CA VAL A 46 1.05 -6.30 -5.31
C VAL A 46 1.61 -4.92 -4.93
N LYS A 47 0.97 -4.24 -4.00
CA LYS A 47 1.43 -2.93 -3.56
C LYS A 47 2.81 -3.00 -2.91
N ARG A 48 3.06 -4.06 -2.13
CA ARG A 48 4.40 -4.27 -1.55
C ARG A 48 5.47 -4.50 -2.62
N LYS A 49 5.11 -5.17 -3.71
CA LYS A 49 6.04 -5.35 -4.83
C LYS A 49 6.38 -4.02 -5.50
N ILE A 50 5.39 -3.14 -5.62
CA ILE A 50 5.62 -1.80 -6.19
C ILE A 50 6.58 -1.01 -5.30
N ILE A 51 6.36 -1.04 -3.99
CA ILE A 51 7.25 -0.36 -3.03
C ILE A 51 8.65 -0.94 -3.11
N ALA A 52 8.77 -2.27 -3.16
CA ALA A 52 10.07 -2.92 -3.24
C ALA A 52 10.80 -2.54 -4.54
N HIS A 53 10.07 -2.43 -5.64
CA HIS A 53 10.65 -2.01 -6.91
C HIS A 53 11.16 -0.57 -6.83
N PHE A 54 10.38 0.32 -6.25
CA PHE A 54 10.79 1.71 -6.03
C PHE A 54 12.08 1.77 -5.20
N ASN A 55 12.16 0.95 -4.15
CA ASN A 55 13.33 0.94 -3.26
C ASN A 55 14.59 0.35 -3.92
N ARG A 56 14.45 -0.39 -5.02
CA ARG A 56 15.60 -0.95 -5.75
C ARG A 56 16.23 0.02 -6.72
N ILE A 57 15.54 1.10 -7.05
CA ILE A 57 16.08 2.09 -7.97
C ILE A 57 17.20 2.84 -7.27
N ASP A 58 18.33 2.98 -7.96
CA ASP A 58 19.46 3.73 -7.43
C ASP A 58 19.29 5.20 -7.76
N TRP A 59 18.69 5.92 -6.82
CA TRP A 59 18.37 7.34 -7.01
C TRP A 59 19.61 8.23 -7.05
N ASP A 60 20.77 7.71 -6.68
CA ASP A 60 22.02 8.46 -6.83
C ASP A 60 22.41 8.66 -8.29
N TYR A 61 21.98 7.73 -9.16
CA TYR A 61 22.27 7.78 -10.58
C TYR A 61 21.10 8.28 -11.42
N GLU A 62 19.91 8.33 -10.86
CA GLU A 62 18.73 8.76 -11.59
C GLU A 62 18.52 10.27 -11.44
N PRO A 63 18.03 10.96 -12.49
CA PRO A 63 17.68 12.37 -12.36
C PRO A 63 16.64 12.60 -11.28
N ALA A 64 16.75 13.71 -10.56
CA ALA A 64 15.80 14.03 -9.50
C ALA A 64 14.35 14.11 -10.00
N GLY A 65 14.17 14.57 -11.24
CA GLY A 65 12.83 14.63 -11.84
C GLY A 65 12.20 13.26 -12.02
N ASP A 66 13.00 12.24 -12.34
CA ASP A 66 12.51 10.89 -12.47
C ASP A 66 12.08 10.32 -11.13
N GLN A 67 12.83 10.64 -10.07
CA GLN A 67 12.47 10.22 -8.72
C GLN A 67 11.11 10.81 -8.32
N ASP A 68 10.92 12.10 -8.54
CA ASP A 68 9.67 12.76 -8.24
C ASP A 68 8.51 12.14 -9.01
N TYR A 69 8.75 11.86 -10.28
CA TYR A 69 7.73 11.25 -11.14
C TYR A 69 7.33 9.87 -10.64
N MET A 70 8.30 9.06 -10.28
CA MET A 70 8.04 7.70 -9.80
C MET A 70 7.39 7.72 -8.42
N GLU A 71 7.75 8.68 -7.58
CA GLU A 71 7.16 8.79 -6.24
C GLU A 71 5.67 9.10 -6.29
N LYS A 72 5.21 9.75 -7.36
CA LYS A 72 3.78 10.04 -7.53
C LYS A 72 2.93 8.77 -7.60
N PHE A 73 3.50 7.66 -8.07
CA PHE A 73 2.79 6.39 -8.06
C PHE A 73 2.47 5.96 -6.63
N LEU A 74 3.40 6.20 -5.71
CA LEU A 74 3.17 5.87 -4.30
C LEU A 74 2.08 6.77 -3.70
N PHE A 75 2.07 8.05 -4.06
CA PHE A 75 1.02 8.96 -3.59
C PHE A 75 -0.35 8.54 -4.10
N ILE A 76 -0.44 8.09 -5.35
CA ILE A 76 -1.69 7.60 -5.93
C ILE A 76 -2.16 6.34 -5.19
N ILE A 77 -1.25 5.43 -4.89
CA ILE A 77 -1.58 4.21 -4.14
C ILE A 77 -2.11 4.54 -2.75
N ALA A 78 -1.66 5.65 -2.17
CA ALA A 78 -2.09 6.07 -0.84
C ALA A 78 -3.45 6.76 -0.81
N GLU A 79 -3.99 7.15 -1.97
CA GLU A 79 -5.27 7.89 -2.01
C GLU A 79 -6.43 7.21 -1.31
N PRO A 80 -6.60 5.88 -1.37
CA PRO A 80 -7.67 5.23 -0.61
C PRO A 80 -7.60 5.46 0.90
N TYR A 81 -6.47 5.92 1.41
CA TYR A 81 -6.27 6.19 2.84
C TYR A 81 -6.33 7.67 3.18
N MET A 82 -6.92 8.50 2.31
CA MET A 82 -6.96 9.96 2.51
C MET A 82 -7.59 10.39 3.83
N ASP A 83 -8.49 9.59 4.36
CA ASP A 83 -9.18 9.93 5.61
C ASP A 83 -8.36 9.57 6.84
N HIS A 84 -7.23 8.89 6.66
CA HIS A 84 -6.39 8.51 7.79
C HIS A 84 -5.69 9.73 8.38
N PRO A 85 -5.61 9.84 9.74
CA PRO A 85 -4.98 11.01 10.38
C PRO A 85 -3.54 11.26 9.98
N ASP A 86 -2.80 10.20 9.63
CA ASP A 86 -1.40 10.31 9.26
C ASP A 86 -1.18 10.64 7.78
N TYR A 87 -2.26 10.66 6.99
CA TYR A 87 -2.16 11.02 5.58
C TYR A 87 -1.84 12.50 5.44
N GLN A 88 -0.83 12.81 4.64
CA GLN A 88 -0.40 14.20 4.46
C GLN A 88 -1.15 14.83 3.28
N PRO A 89 -1.75 16.02 3.47
CA PRO A 89 -2.49 16.68 2.37
C PRO A 89 -1.67 16.90 1.11
N ASP A 90 -0.35 17.05 1.26
CA ASP A 90 0.56 17.28 0.14
C ASP A 90 0.66 16.08 -0.79
N TRP A 91 0.27 14.90 -0.34
CA TRP A 91 0.31 13.69 -1.15
C TRP A 91 -0.83 13.59 -2.15
N ARG A 92 -1.83 14.40 -2.00
CA ARG A 92 -3.02 14.38 -2.86
C ARG A 92 -2.67 14.85 -4.26
N GLN A 93 -3.02 14.07 -5.24
CA GLN A 93 -2.73 14.35 -6.66
C GLN A 93 -3.91 14.99 -7.37
#